data_1cb08d69bb4088c86cf0185e489ff3ab
#
_entry.id   1cb08d69bb4088c86cf0185e489ff3ab
#
_cell.length_a   1.000
_cell.length_b   1.000
_cell.length_c   1.000
_cell.angle_alpha   90.00
_cell.angle_beta   90.00
_cell.angle_gamma   90.00
#
_symmetry.space_group_name_H-M   'P 1'
#
loop_
_entity.id
_entity.type
_entity.pdbx_description
1 polymer ?
#
loop_
_entity_poly.entity_id
_entity_poly.type
_entity_poly.pdbx_seq_one_letter_code
_entity_poly.pdbx_strand_id
1 'polypeptide(L)'
;MKKIKFALFAFMVALTSFAFTACDDDDKVEVVPVTGVSVGPETLELKEGTTGTLTAAVVPSNATVATVTWSSSDESVATVDKGVVTAVAEGTATITAKTDDGGFTATCNVTVTKETPAFDESKYHFDLFLTVGKHGGMSSKNTTVVNSISKLTADMGVITITGEGTELNDYAMECISKGKYYYQIPSDENRFVKYQIKDNKVVVIKDCPFKGNVYKVRSYTHAWLDDNTLLIMSANGKKTGVIWTKLNTADMSIIDEGELNISVPEGYSKLTSSGILTYRQADNKLFYFYYGKTQGTNSMDSKNEPNFRTAVIAPETMEVEQNLVSPVHSEMAGSAYGELMQNCVMYDEAGNLYLAAFADEDIERGLLLRINAGEYEFDASYNGYPDADGKLMTAQYLGNGKALVYGRNDASGTKIDSYSHYYSIVD
;
A
#
# COMPACT_ATOMS: atom_id res chain seq x y z
N MET A 1 2.06 4.99 41.78
CA MET A 1 1.14 5.75 42.60
C MET A 1 1.44 7.25 42.46
N LYS A 2 0.78 7.93 41.53
CA LYS A 2 0.85 9.41 41.40
C LYS A 2 -0.48 9.96 41.85
N LYS A 3 -0.44 10.81 42.89
CA LYS A 3 -1.60 11.45 43.51
C LYS A 3 -2.10 12.56 42.60
N ILE A 4 -3.36 12.48 42.16
CA ILE A 4 -4.08 13.54 41.45
C ILE A 4 -4.58 14.51 42.50
N LYS A 5 -4.17 15.77 42.39
CA LYS A 5 -4.67 16.88 43.23
C LYS A 5 -5.92 17.48 42.55
N PHE A 6 -7.05 17.37 43.20
CA PHE A 6 -8.25 18.12 42.84
C PHE A 6 -8.07 19.59 43.32
N ALA A 7 -8.16 20.53 42.40
CA ALA A 7 -8.28 21.93 42.70
C ALA A 7 -9.74 22.34 42.68
N LEU A 8 -10.28 22.65 43.82
CA LEU A 8 -11.64 23.18 44.01
C LEU A 8 -11.58 24.71 43.78
N PHE A 9 -12.18 25.19 42.71
CA PHE A 9 -12.37 26.60 42.45
C PHE A 9 -13.75 27.01 43.02
N ALA A 10 -13.74 27.75 44.12
CA ALA A 10 -14.93 28.38 44.66
C ALA A 10 -15.13 29.75 43.99
N PHE A 11 -16.20 29.92 43.25
CA PHE A 11 -16.64 31.23 42.75
C PHE A 11 -17.65 31.83 43.73
N MET A 12 -17.26 32.95 44.29
CA MET A 12 -18.09 33.75 45.23
C MET A 12 -18.92 34.74 44.39
N VAL A 13 -20.24 34.55 44.35
CA VAL A 13 -21.16 35.52 43.75
C VAL A 13 -21.86 36.29 44.83
N ALA A 14 -21.70 37.61 44.80
CA ALA A 14 -22.34 38.55 45.76
C ALA A 14 -23.85 38.68 45.46
N LEU A 15 -24.68 38.42 46.47
CA LEU A 15 -26.12 38.66 46.45
C LEU A 15 -26.39 40.13 46.74
N THR A 16 -27.08 40.84 45.87
CA THR A 16 -27.84 42.05 46.21
C THR A 16 -29.32 41.71 46.30
N SER A 17 -29.82 41.79 47.49
CA SER A 17 -31.24 41.59 47.80
C SER A 17 -32.04 42.84 47.49
N PHE A 18 -33.08 42.71 46.67
CA PHE A 18 -34.20 43.66 46.63
C PHE A 18 -35.43 43.00 47.21
N ALA A 19 -35.92 43.53 48.31
CA ALA A 19 -37.19 43.13 48.90
C ALA A 19 -38.34 43.91 48.27
N PHE A 20 -39.35 43.28 47.74
CA PHE A 20 -40.68 43.79 47.48
C PHE A 20 -41.70 42.91 48.17
N THR A 21 -42.43 43.44 49.13
CA THR A 21 -43.60 42.80 49.72
C THR A 21 -44.84 43.19 48.94
N ALA A 22 -45.57 42.20 48.39
CA ALA A 22 -46.98 42.31 48.09
C ALA A 22 -47.58 40.91 48.21
N CYS A 23 -48.58 40.75 49.04
CA CYS A 23 -49.46 39.59 49.13
C CYS A 23 -50.33 39.51 47.90
N ASP A 24 -50.38 38.38 47.28
CA ASP A 24 -51.59 37.81 46.65
C ASP A 24 -51.41 36.28 46.54
N ASP A 25 -52.39 35.57 47.05
CA ASP A 25 -52.49 34.10 47.01
C ASP A 25 -52.77 33.67 45.54
N ASP A 26 -51.71 33.40 44.83
CA ASP A 26 -51.72 32.55 43.64
C ASP A 26 -50.51 31.62 43.78
N ASP A 27 -50.75 30.30 43.74
CA ASP A 27 -49.71 29.28 43.68
C ASP A 27 -48.84 29.46 42.42
N LYS A 28 -48.02 30.51 42.39
CA LYS A 28 -47.01 30.73 41.36
C LYS A 28 -45.87 29.75 41.63
N VAL A 29 -45.80 28.71 40.87
CA VAL A 29 -44.59 27.89 40.79
C VAL A 29 -43.42 28.83 40.49
N GLU A 30 -42.56 29.02 41.48
CA GLU A 30 -41.35 29.85 41.32
C GLU A 30 -40.47 29.20 40.28
N VAL A 31 -40.38 29.82 39.09
CA VAL A 31 -39.55 29.34 38.00
C VAL A 31 -38.10 29.73 38.31
N VAL A 32 -37.28 28.74 38.58
CA VAL A 32 -35.83 28.92 38.77
C VAL A 32 -35.16 28.74 37.39
N PRO A 33 -34.64 29.84 36.78
CA PRO A 33 -34.03 29.75 35.45
C PRO A 33 -32.65 29.10 35.50
N VAL A 34 -32.23 28.53 34.38
CA VAL A 34 -30.87 28.03 34.16
C VAL A 34 -29.92 29.24 33.99
N THR A 35 -28.76 29.18 34.66
CA THR A 35 -27.69 30.17 34.56
C THR A 35 -26.40 29.66 33.96
N GLY A 36 -26.31 28.35 33.71
CA GLY A 36 -25.15 27.72 33.07
C GLY A 36 -25.25 26.22 32.98
N VAL A 37 -24.31 25.63 32.26
CA VAL A 37 -24.14 24.18 32.12
C VAL A 37 -22.64 23.85 32.06
N SER A 38 -22.28 22.70 32.57
CA SER A 38 -20.95 22.09 32.38
C SER A 38 -21.07 20.65 31.87
N VAL A 39 -20.04 20.17 31.20
CA VAL A 39 -19.93 18.79 30.73
C VAL A 39 -18.66 18.17 31.29
N GLY A 40 -18.76 16.99 31.78
CA GLY A 40 -17.61 16.21 32.21
C GLY A 40 -17.62 14.77 31.65
N PRO A 41 -16.46 14.27 31.25
CA PRO A 41 -15.15 14.95 31.12
C PRO A 41 -15.11 15.98 29.98
N GLU A 42 -14.16 16.92 30.02
CA GLU A 42 -13.97 17.92 28.94
C GLU A 42 -13.29 17.31 27.70
N THR A 43 -12.57 16.20 27.88
CA THR A 43 -11.98 15.41 26.80
C THR A 43 -12.29 13.94 27.01
N LEU A 44 -12.57 13.21 25.93
CA LEU A 44 -12.87 11.78 25.95
C LEU A 44 -12.13 11.08 24.82
N GLU A 45 -11.31 10.10 25.18
CA GLU A 45 -10.62 9.24 24.22
C GLU A 45 -11.35 7.90 24.14
N LEU A 46 -11.71 7.49 22.94
CA LEU A 46 -12.41 6.23 22.66
C LEU A 46 -11.72 5.47 21.55
N LYS A 47 -11.85 4.15 21.57
CA LYS A 47 -11.52 3.29 20.45
C LYS A 47 -12.74 3.14 19.53
N GLU A 48 -12.52 3.03 18.23
CA GLU A 48 -13.59 2.75 17.26
C GLU A 48 -14.46 1.57 17.74
N GLY A 49 -15.77 1.74 17.66
CA GLY A 49 -16.76 0.73 18.11
C GLY A 49 -17.02 0.70 19.62
N THR A 50 -16.35 1.53 20.45
CA THR A 50 -16.60 1.60 21.88
C THR A 50 -17.48 2.80 22.25
N THR A 51 -17.99 2.80 23.49
CA THR A 51 -18.82 3.88 24.02
C THR A 51 -18.20 4.53 25.25
N GLY A 52 -18.50 5.80 25.46
CA GLY A 52 -18.15 6.55 26.66
C GLY A 52 -19.34 7.38 27.14
N THR A 53 -19.31 7.84 28.37
CA THR A 53 -20.43 8.60 28.97
C THR A 53 -19.96 9.99 29.34
N LEU A 54 -20.73 10.99 28.93
CA LEU A 54 -20.63 12.37 29.35
C LEU A 54 -21.77 12.71 30.33
N THR A 55 -21.49 13.53 31.29
CA THR A 55 -22.50 14.02 32.23
C THR A 55 -22.60 15.54 32.09
N ALA A 56 -23.81 16.04 31.86
CA ALA A 56 -24.09 17.49 31.94
C ALA A 56 -24.61 17.85 33.32
N ALA A 57 -24.06 18.93 33.88
CA ALA A 57 -24.52 19.49 35.14
C ALA A 57 -25.03 20.91 34.88
N VAL A 58 -26.34 21.11 35.11
CA VAL A 58 -27.03 22.39 34.96
C VAL A 58 -26.95 23.20 36.24
N VAL A 59 -26.79 24.50 36.15
CA VAL A 59 -26.69 25.42 37.25
C VAL A 59 -27.86 26.44 37.18
N PRO A 60 -28.57 26.63 38.29
CA PRO A 60 -28.49 25.92 39.57
C PRO A 60 -29.11 24.53 39.48
N SER A 61 -28.76 23.61 40.37
CA SER A 61 -29.24 22.20 40.34
C SER A 61 -30.73 22.03 40.58
N ASN A 62 -31.40 23.06 41.10
CA ASN A 62 -32.85 23.15 41.29
C ASN A 62 -33.56 23.97 40.19
N ALA A 63 -32.93 24.17 39.05
CA ALA A 63 -33.55 24.82 37.88
C ALA A 63 -34.83 24.06 37.47
N THR A 64 -35.89 24.84 37.15
CA THR A 64 -37.22 24.31 36.84
C THR A 64 -37.20 23.44 35.59
N VAL A 65 -36.38 23.81 34.59
CA VAL A 65 -36.15 23.05 33.35
C VAL A 65 -34.65 22.76 33.25
N ALA A 66 -34.23 21.60 33.73
CA ALA A 66 -32.82 21.18 33.77
C ALA A 66 -32.46 20.21 32.61
N THR A 67 -33.29 20.12 31.59
CA THR A 67 -33.06 19.25 30.45
C THR A 67 -32.01 19.81 29.51
N VAL A 68 -31.22 18.93 28.90
CA VAL A 68 -30.19 19.25 27.88
C VAL A 68 -30.38 18.46 26.62
N THR A 69 -30.13 19.08 25.49
CA THR A 69 -30.05 18.47 24.16
C THR A 69 -28.59 18.26 23.81
N TRP A 70 -28.28 17.08 23.28
CA TRP A 70 -26.92 16.70 22.88
C TRP A 70 -26.78 16.73 21.37
N SER A 71 -25.59 17.12 20.87
CA SER A 71 -25.26 17.08 19.45
C SER A 71 -23.78 16.80 19.23
N SER A 72 -23.44 16.22 18.07
CA SER A 72 -22.08 16.01 17.60
C SER A 72 -21.77 16.97 16.46
N SER A 73 -20.53 17.47 16.40
CA SER A 73 -20.03 18.25 15.25
C SER A 73 -19.76 17.38 14.04
N ASP A 74 -19.54 16.06 14.22
CA ASP A 74 -19.30 15.08 13.17
C ASP A 74 -19.79 13.69 13.61
N GLU A 75 -20.97 13.32 13.13
CA GLU A 75 -21.60 12.03 13.43
C GLU A 75 -20.92 10.86 12.72
N SER A 76 -20.10 11.12 11.70
CA SER A 76 -19.30 10.07 11.06
C SER A 76 -18.12 9.63 11.94
N VAL A 77 -17.67 10.48 12.86
CA VAL A 77 -16.61 10.18 13.84
C VAL A 77 -17.19 9.71 15.17
N ALA A 78 -18.15 10.44 15.72
CA ALA A 78 -18.78 10.07 16.98
C ALA A 78 -20.23 10.55 17.04
N THR A 79 -21.14 9.68 17.48
CA THR A 79 -22.55 10.03 17.75
C THR A 79 -22.79 10.16 19.24
N VAL A 80 -23.88 10.85 19.63
CA VAL A 80 -24.26 11.00 21.02
C VAL A 80 -25.77 10.82 21.20
N ASP A 81 -26.16 10.03 22.22
CA ASP A 81 -27.55 9.93 22.68
C ASP A 81 -27.57 10.01 24.21
N LYS A 82 -28.26 11.04 24.73
CA LYS A 82 -28.44 11.26 26.18
C LYS A 82 -27.12 11.23 26.98
N GLY A 83 -26.05 11.77 26.39
CA GLY A 83 -24.72 11.77 27.00
C GLY A 83 -23.89 10.51 26.77
N VAL A 84 -24.45 9.46 26.15
CA VAL A 84 -23.66 8.29 25.73
C VAL A 84 -23.07 8.57 24.35
N VAL A 85 -21.76 8.65 24.29
CA VAL A 85 -21.00 8.85 23.05
C VAL A 85 -20.63 7.49 22.47
N THR A 86 -20.90 7.27 21.18
CA THR A 86 -20.46 6.09 20.44
C THR A 86 -19.43 6.48 19.42
N ALA A 87 -18.24 5.85 19.50
CA ALA A 87 -17.16 6.05 18.54
C ALA A 87 -17.47 5.29 17.23
N VAL A 88 -17.56 5.98 16.11
CA VAL A 88 -17.96 5.44 14.81
C VAL A 88 -16.74 5.17 13.93
N ALA A 89 -15.84 6.16 13.77
CA ALA A 89 -14.64 6.04 12.97
C ALA A 89 -13.51 6.92 13.54
N GLU A 90 -12.26 6.62 13.18
CA GLU A 90 -11.10 7.40 13.58
C GLU A 90 -11.24 8.89 13.22
N GLY A 91 -10.91 9.76 14.16
CA GLY A 91 -11.01 11.21 13.98
C GLY A 91 -11.26 11.97 15.28
N THR A 92 -11.68 13.22 15.14
CA THR A 92 -12.05 14.09 16.28
C THR A 92 -13.43 14.68 16.06
N ALA A 93 -14.25 14.71 17.12
CA ALA A 93 -15.56 15.36 17.11
C ALA A 93 -15.75 16.15 18.41
N THR A 94 -16.51 17.23 18.33
CA THR A 94 -16.92 18.00 19.50
C THR A 94 -18.37 17.67 19.86
N ILE A 95 -18.58 17.12 21.03
CA ILE A 95 -19.92 16.86 21.59
C ILE A 95 -20.36 18.07 22.39
N THR A 96 -21.55 18.57 22.10
CA THR A 96 -22.14 19.75 22.74
C THR A 96 -23.40 19.36 23.50
N ALA A 97 -23.46 19.76 24.76
CA ALA A 97 -24.69 19.81 25.55
C ALA A 97 -25.23 21.22 25.53
N LYS A 98 -26.51 21.41 25.21
CA LYS A 98 -27.22 22.68 25.22
C LYS A 98 -28.44 22.56 26.10
N THR A 99 -28.62 23.52 27.03
CA THR A 99 -29.79 23.57 27.88
C THR A 99 -31.02 24.03 27.13
N ASP A 100 -32.17 23.43 27.42
CA ASP A 100 -33.46 23.81 26.81
C ASP A 100 -33.96 25.16 27.31
N ASP A 101 -33.66 25.49 28.56
CA ASP A 101 -33.88 26.84 29.15
C ASP A 101 -32.56 27.63 29.08
N GLY A 102 -32.64 28.85 28.56
CA GLY A 102 -31.53 29.78 28.44
C GLY A 102 -30.50 29.49 27.37
N GLY A 103 -30.48 28.29 26.77
CA GLY A 103 -29.63 27.91 25.61
C GLY A 103 -28.14 27.90 25.91
N PHE A 104 -27.74 27.72 27.18
CA PHE A 104 -26.32 27.61 27.58
C PHE A 104 -25.68 26.35 27.00
N THR A 105 -24.41 26.44 26.62
CA THR A 105 -23.70 25.31 25.99
C THR A 105 -22.42 24.98 26.75
N ALA A 106 -22.09 23.70 26.78
CA ALA A 106 -20.80 23.16 27.20
C ALA A 106 -20.37 22.04 26.27
N THR A 107 -19.06 21.83 26.09
CA THR A 107 -18.52 20.92 25.10
C THR A 107 -17.56 19.91 25.70
N CYS A 108 -17.43 18.76 25.03
CA CYS A 108 -16.39 17.77 25.22
C CYS A 108 -15.72 17.48 23.88
N ASN A 109 -14.39 17.47 23.85
CA ASN A 109 -13.63 17.03 22.68
C ASN A 109 -13.44 15.52 22.73
N VAL A 110 -13.96 14.83 21.73
CA VAL A 110 -13.85 13.39 21.58
C VAL A 110 -12.80 13.07 20.54
N THR A 111 -11.83 12.21 20.90
CA THR A 111 -10.86 11.65 19.98
C THR A 111 -11.14 10.17 19.86
N VAL A 112 -11.42 9.71 18.63
CA VAL A 112 -11.58 8.30 18.30
C VAL A 112 -10.31 7.80 17.67
N THR A 113 -9.77 6.72 18.21
CA THR A 113 -8.59 6.03 17.65
C THR A 113 -8.98 4.67 17.11
N LYS A 114 -8.39 4.29 15.98
CA LYS A 114 -8.50 2.92 15.47
C LYS A 114 -7.47 2.04 16.14
N GLU A 115 -7.90 0.87 16.63
CA GLU A 115 -6.95 -0.10 17.13
C GLU A 115 -6.23 -0.75 15.96
N THR A 116 -5.00 -0.31 15.69
CA THR A 116 -4.12 -1.07 14.81
C THR A 116 -3.68 -2.29 15.58
N PRO A 117 -3.97 -3.52 15.12
CA PRO A 117 -3.48 -4.72 15.79
C PRO A 117 -1.98 -4.59 15.99
N ALA A 118 -1.49 -4.81 17.19
CA ALA A 118 -0.06 -4.81 17.43
C ALA A 118 0.60 -5.82 16.49
N PHE A 119 1.61 -5.38 15.73
CA PHE A 119 2.36 -6.25 14.85
C PHE A 119 3.00 -7.36 15.70
N ASP A 120 2.54 -8.59 15.49
CA ASP A 120 3.05 -9.75 16.21
C ASP A 120 4.30 -10.26 15.48
N GLU A 121 5.45 -9.74 15.85
CA GLU A 121 6.76 -10.08 15.26
C GLU A 121 7.03 -11.60 15.28
N SER A 122 6.46 -12.34 16.24
CA SER A 122 6.67 -13.79 16.34
C SER A 122 6.07 -14.58 15.17
N LYS A 123 5.13 -13.96 14.44
CA LYS A 123 4.49 -14.56 13.26
C LYS A 123 5.23 -14.32 11.97
N TYR A 124 6.24 -13.45 11.98
CA TYR A 124 6.95 -13.04 10.79
C TYR A 124 8.40 -13.49 10.85
N HIS A 125 8.92 -13.77 9.68
CA HIS A 125 10.32 -14.12 9.45
C HIS A 125 10.83 -13.20 8.36
N PHE A 126 11.97 -12.56 8.59
CA PHE A 126 12.55 -11.61 7.66
C PHE A 126 13.90 -12.15 7.17
N ASP A 127 14.01 -12.27 5.87
CA ASP A 127 15.26 -12.61 5.20
C ASP A 127 15.77 -11.41 4.42
N LEU A 128 16.93 -10.92 4.80
CA LEU A 128 17.60 -9.83 4.10
C LEU A 128 18.50 -10.41 3.02
N PHE A 129 18.16 -10.15 1.78
CA PHE A 129 18.99 -10.48 0.64
C PHE A 129 19.85 -9.26 0.28
N LEU A 130 21.14 -9.42 0.30
CA LEU A 130 22.12 -8.36 0.11
C LEU A 130 23.08 -8.74 -1.00
N THR A 131 23.27 -7.83 -1.94
CA THR A 131 24.31 -8.00 -2.95
C THR A 131 25.62 -7.40 -2.46
N VAL A 132 26.62 -8.25 -2.28
CA VAL A 132 27.96 -7.85 -1.87
C VAL A 132 28.88 -7.89 -3.09
N GLY A 133 29.53 -6.78 -3.38
CA GLY A 133 30.41 -6.69 -4.54
C GLY A 133 31.14 -5.37 -4.64
N LYS A 134 31.83 -5.15 -5.74
CA LYS A 134 32.54 -3.91 -5.99
C LYS A 134 31.54 -2.78 -6.21
N HIS A 135 31.67 -1.71 -5.43
CA HIS A 135 30.86 -0.50 -5.55
C HIS A 135 30.76 0.00 -7.01
N GLY A 136 29.54 0.26 -7.47
CA GLY A 136 29.29 0.83 -8.78
C GLY A 136 29.26 -0.16 -9.95
N GLY A 137 29.23 -1.46 -9.70
CA GLY A 137 29.18 -2.46 -10.78
C GLY A 137 28.05 -3.46 -10.63
N MET A 138 27.08 -3.46 -11.56
CA MET A 138 26.23 -4.62 -11.83
C MET A 138 27.06 -5.74 -12.50
N SER A 139 28.14 -6.15 -11.85
CA SER A 139 29.03 -7.14 -12.42
C SER A 139 28.58 -8.55 -12.03
N SER A 140 28.76 -9.49 -12.95
CA SER A 140 28.62 -10.94 -12.75
C SER A 140 29.47 -11.53 -11.62
N LYS A 141 30.17 -10.69 -10.85
CA LYS A 141 31.00 -11.05 -9.70
C LYS A 141 30.40 -10.63 -8.35
N ASN A 142 29.18 -10.13 -8.35
CA ASN A 142 28.50 -9.84 -7.11
C ASN A 142 27.97 -11.12 -6.50
N THR A 143 28.15 -11.25 -5.20
CA THR A 143 27.66 -12.37 -4.41
C THR A 143 26.38 -11.93 -3.71
N THR A 144 25.32 -12.73 -3.77
CA THR A 144 24.14 -12.54 -2.95
C THR A 144 24.36 -13.24 -1.61
N VAL A 145 24.13 -12.52 -0.53
CA VAL A 145 24.16 -13.04 0.84
C VAL A 145 22.77 -12.90 1.43
N VAL A 146 22.29 -13.93 2.11
CA VAL A 146 21.06 -13.87 2.89
C VAL A 146 21.37 -13.90 4.37
N ASN A 147 20.70 -13.04 5.13
CA ASN A 147 20.72 -13.05 6.59
C ASN A 147 19.30 -12.99 7.13
N SER A 148 18.92 -13.99 7.93
CA SER A 148 17.62 -14.06 8.58
C SER A 148 17.62 -13.26 9.89
N ILE A 149 16.62 -12.41 10.07
CA ILE A 149 16.45 -11.59 11.27
C ILE A 149 15.07 -11.84 11.90
N SER A 150 15.00 -11.73 13.23
CA SER A 150 13.77 -12.02 13.97
C SER A 150 12.78 -10.85 14.02
N LYS A 151 13.25 -9.63 13.76
CA LYS A 151 12.41 -8.43 13.75
C LYS A 151 12.94 -7.39 12.76
N LEU A 152 12.04 -6.53 12.29
CA LEU A 152 12.36 -5.38 11.44
C LEU A 152 11.66 -4.15 12.01
N THR A 153 12.29 -3.49 12.97
CA THR A 153 11.75 -2.34 13.69
C THR A 153 12.78 -1.21 13.77
N ALA A 154 12.34 0.01 13.96
CA ALA A 154 13.21 1.19 13.99
C ALA A 154 14.24 1.16 15.14
N ASP A 155 13.98 0.40 16.20
CA ASP A 155 14.85 0.26 17.38
C ASP A 155 15.91 -0.83 17.27
N MET A 156 15.94 -1.61 16.17
CA MET A 156 16.89 -2.73 16.02
C MET A 156 18.34 -2.29 15.78
N GLY A 157 18.57 -0.99 15.53
CA GLY A 157 19.91 -0.45 15.31
C GLY A 157 20.50 -0.83 13.94
N VAL A 158 21.82 -0.83 13.87
CA VAL A 158 22.54 -1.18 12.63
C VAL A 158 22.64 -2.70 12.51
N ILE A 159 22.17 -3.22 11.38
CA ILE A 159 22.36 -4.64 11.03
C ILE A 159 23.78 -4.83 10.51
N THR A 160 24.58 -5.58 11.25
CA THR A 160 25.93 -5.93 10.82
C THR A 160 25.89 -7.27 10.09
N ILE A 161 26.30 -7.26 8.83
CA ILE A 161 26.35 -8.45 7.97
C ILE A 161 27.77 -9.00 7.78
N THR A 162 28.77 -8.34 8.36
CA THR A 162 30.17 -8.75 8.24
C THR A 162 30.42 -10.04 9.00
N GLY A 163 30.71 -11.11 8.27
CA GLY A 163 30.94 -12.44 8.82
C GLY A 163 29.69 -13.23 9.19
N GLU A 164 28.50 -12.69 8.91
CA GLU A 164 27.21 -13.32 9.14
C GLU A 164 26.46 -13.54 7.82
N GLY A 165 25.47 -14.45 7.83
CA GLY A 165 24.66 -14.80 6.67
C GLY A 165 25.29 -15.91 5.82
N THR A 166 24.56 -16.30 4.78
CA THR A 166 24.98 -17.36 3.87
C THR A 166 25.06 -16.84 2.44
N GLU A 167 26.16 -17.13 1.79
CA GLU A 167 26.34 -16.83 0.36
C GLU A 167 25.44 -17.72 -0.50
N LEU A 168 24.73 -17.10 -1.45
CA LEU A 168 23.84 -17.76 -2.39
C LEU A 168 24.53 -17.76 -3.77
N ASN A 169 25.11 -18.89 -4.15
CA ASN A 169 25.84 -18.99 -5.43
C ASN A 169 24.92 -19.10 -6.64
N ASP A 170 23.83 -19.86 -6.48
CA ASP A 170 22.93 -20.22 -7.58
C ASP A 170 21.58 -19.46 -7.50
N TYR A 171 21.39 -18.64 -6.46
CA TYR A 171 20.14 -17.95 -6.18
C TYR A 171 20.34 -16.45 -6.17
N ALA A 172 19.49 -15.75 -6.90
CA ALA A 172 19.49 -14.29 -6.94
C ALA A 172 18.57 -13.71 -5.84
N MET A 173 18.78 -12.43 -5.53
CA MET A 173 17.87 -11.70 -4.65
C MET A 173 16.49 -11.48 -5.29
N GLU A 174 16.43 -11.49 -6.63
CA GLU A 174 15.21 -11.33 -7.39
C GLU A 174 14.45 -12.67 -7.45
N CYS A 175 13.76 -12.98 -6.38
CA CYS A 175 12.96 -14.20 -6.25
C CYS A 175 11.47 -13.86 -6.06
N ILE A 176 10.62 -14.79 -6.42
CA ILE A 176 9.19 -14.72 -6.09
C ILE A 176 9.04 -15.19 -4.66
N SER A 177 8.36 -14.42 -3.82
CA SER A 177 8.11 -14.78 -2.42
C SER A 177 6.61 -14.98 -2.16
N LYS A 178 6.28 -16.01 -1.37
CA LYS A 178 4.92 -16.20 -0.82
C LYS A 178 4.99 -16.94 0.52
N GLY A 179 4.56 -16.26 1.59
CA GLY A 179 4.72 -16.77 2.95
C GLY A 179 6.20 -16.97 3.28
N LYS A 180 6.55 -18.16 3.75
CA LYS A 180 7.94 -18.51 4.10
C LYS A 180 8.73 -19.13 2.92
N TYR A 181 8.17 -19.18 1.74
CA TYR A 181 8.78 -19.83 0.58
C TYR A 181 9.20 -18.80 -0.45
N TYR A 182 10.29 -19.16 -1.12
CA TYR A 182 10.87 -18.46 -2.25
C TYR A 182 10.84 -19.38 -3.48
N TYR A 183 10.64 -18.77 -4.64
CA TYR A 183 10.53 -19.49 -5.92
C TYR A 183 11.37 -18.78 -6.96
N GLN A 184 12.22 -19.51 -7.66
CA GLN A 184 13.00 -18.96 -8.76
C GLN A 184 13.58 -20.05 -9.68
N ILE A 185 14.18 -19.59 -10.75
CA ILE A 185 14.98 -20.40 -11.67
C ILE A 185 16.45 -20.18 -11.28
N PRO A 186 17.17 -21.18 -10.76
CA PRO A 186 18.58 -21.06 -10.45
C PRO A 186 19.42 -20.75 -11.70
N SER A 187 20.62 -20.22 -11.48
CA SER A 187 21.56 -19.95 -12.57
C SER A 187 21.88 -21.22 -13.36
N ASP A 188 21.86 -21.10 -14.69
CA ASP A 188 22.19 -22.17 -15.63
C ASP A 188 21.35 -23.45 -15.55
N GLU A 189 20.18 -23.38 -14.92
CA GLU A 189 19.25 -24.49 -14.80
C GLU A 189 17.91 -24.21 -15.49
N ASN A 190 17.29 -25.23 -16.06
CA ASN A 190 15.96 -25.15 -16.70
C ASN A 190 14.90 -25.83 -15.86
N ARG A 191 14.81 -25.41 -14.58
CA ARG A 191 13.82 -25.88 -13.62
C ARG A 191 13.38 -24.74 -12.70
N PHE A 192 12.21 -24.87 -12.14
CA PHE A 192 11.67 -23.96 -11.15
C PHE A 192 11.82 -24.57 -9.76
N VAL A 193 12.40 -23.82 -8.82
CA VAL A 193 12.74 -24.31 -7.49
C VAL A 193 11.94 -23.56 -6.44
N LYS A 194 11.34 -24.33 -5.51
CA LYS A 194 10.75 -23.85 -4.25
C LYS A 194 11.74 -24.11 -3.13
N TYR A 195 12.10 -23.08 -2.41
CA TYR A 195 13.01 -23.18 -1.27
C TYR A 195 12.54 -22.30 -0.11
N GLN A 196 13.16 -22.44 1.02
CA GLN A 196 13.04 -21.54 2.18
C GLN A 196 14.43 -21.22 2.72
N ILE A 197 14.52 -20.12 3.44
CA ILE A 197 15.70 -19.81 4.25
C ILE A 197 15.44 -20.35 5.66
N LYS A 198 16.35 -21.17 6.16
CA LYS A 198 16.29 -21.71 7.51
C LYS A 198 17.69 -21.75 8.09
N ASP A 199 17.86 -21.14 9.26
CA ASP A 199 19.17 -21.05 9.94
C ASP A 199 20.25 -20.45 9.00
N ASN A 200 19.89 -19.37 8.30
CA ASN A 200 20.69 -18.69 7.28
C ASN A 200 21.12 -19.59 6.10
N LYS A 201 20.42 -20.68 5.83
CA LYS A 201 20.71 -21.59 4.73
C LYS A 201 19.56 -21.75 3.78
N VAL A 202 19.86 -21.87 2.49
CA VAL A 202 18.89 -22.29 1.48
C VAL A 202 18.55 -23.76 1.72
N VAL A 203 17.27 -24.03 1.93
CA VAL A 203 16.72 -25.39 2.02
C VAL A 203 15.76 -25.59 0.86
N VAL A 204 16.19 -26.33 -0.16
CA VAL A 204 15.33 -26.69 -1.27
C VAL A 204 14.23 -27.61 -0.77
N ILE A 205 12.99 -27.23 -1.02
CA ILE A 205 11.80 -28.00 -0.63
C ILE A 205 11.44 -28.96 -1.76
N LYS A 206 11.36 -28.42 -2.98
CA LYS A 206 11.05 -29.18 -4.17
C LYS A 206 11.37 -28.37 -5.42
N ASP A 207 11.57 -29.04 -6.52
CA ASP A 207 11.76 -28.43 -7.84
C ASP A 207 10.92 -29.14 -8.89
N CYS A 208 10.72 -28.47 -10.04
CA CYS A 208 10.15 -29.09 -11.22
C CYS A 208 10.86 -28.59 -12.48
N PRO A 209 11.31 -29.51 -13.35
CA PRO A 209 11.84 -29.13 -14.66
C PRO A 209 10.70 -28.64 -15.57
N PHE A 210 11.00 -27.64 -16.40
CA PHE A 210 10.08 -27.23 -17.46
C PHE A 210 9.99 -28.32 -18.53
N LYS A 211 8.81 -28.48 -19.13
CA LYS A 211 8.57 -29.50 -20.17
C LYS A 211 9.11 -29.08 -21.54
N GLY A 212 8.81 -27.83 -21.94
CA GLY A 212 9.19 -27.31 -23.25
C GLY A 212 9.73 -25.89 -23.21
N ASN A 213 9.29 -25.09 -22.26
CA ASN A 213 9.72 -23.70 -22.13
C ASN A 213 11.13 -23.60 -21.53
N VAL A 214 11.84 -22.55 -21.95
CA VAL A 214 13.17 -22.23 -21.43
C VAL A 214 13.17 -20.77 -20.98
N TYR A 215 13.41 -20.57 -19.70
CA TYR A 215 13.49 -19.25 -19.10
C TYR A 215 14.93 -18.89 -18.77
N LYS A 216 15.23 -17.60 -18.85
CA LYS A 216 16.51 -17.07 -18.34
C LYS A 216 16.30 -16.55 -16.94
N VAL A 217 17.25 -16.83 -16.08
CA VAL A 217 17.31 -16.26 -14.73
C VAL A 217 17.11 -14.73 -14.79
N ARG A 218 16.32 -14.18 -13.88
CA ARG A 218 16.03 -12.73 -13.79
C ARG A 218 15.32 -12.10 -15.01
N SER A 219 14.83 -12.90 -15.96
CA SER A 219 14.21 -12.40 -17.20
C SER A 219 12.80 -12.92 -17.39
N TYR A 220 12.05 -13.09 -16.33
CA TYR A 220 10.65 -13.49 -16.34
C TYR A 220 9.84 -12.62 -15.38
N THR A 221 8.56 -12.55 -15.62
CA THR A 221 7.55 -11.92 -14.79
C THR A 221 6.57 -12.96 -14.28
N HIS A 222 5.78 -12.64 -13.26
CA HIS A 222 4.86 -13.61 -12.67
C HIS A 222 3.56 -12.99 -12.18
N ALA A 223 2.56 -13.83 -11.96
CA ALA A 223 1.35 -13.51 -11.23
C ALA A 223 0.83 -14.73 -10.49
N TRP A 224 0.29 -14.51 -9.29
CA TRP A 224 -0.47 -15.52 -8.56
C TRP A 224 -1.92 -15.46 -8.99
N LEU A 225 -2.47 -16.57 -9.50
CA LEU A 225 -3.88 -16.68 -9.89
C LEU A 225 -4.75 -17.07 -8.68
N ASP A 226 -4.19 -17.83 -7.78
CA ASP A 226 -4.76 -18.24 -6.50
C ASP A 226 -3.64 -18.57 -5.50
N ASP A 227 -3.96 -19.23 -4.38
CA ASP A 227 -2.98 -19.55 -3.34
C ASP A 227 -1.90 -20.53 -3.78
N ASN A 228 -2.17 -21.37 -4.77
CA ASN A 228 -1.27 -22.41 -5.21
C ASN A 228 -0.88 -22.32 -6.70
N THR A 229 -1.60 -21.55 -7.49
CA THR A 229 -1.35 -21.42 -8.93
C THR A 229 -0.50 -20.20 -9.23
N LEU A 230 0.73 -20.44 -9.65
CA LEU A 230 1.68 -19.41 -10.08
C LEU A 230 1.81 -19.48 -11.61
N LEU A 231 1.65 -18.33 -12.25
CA LEU A 231 1.91 -18.14 -13.67
C LEU A 231 3.23 -17.37 -13.83
N ILE A 232 4.15 -17.89 -14.64
CA ILE A 232 5.36 -17.17 -15.07
C ILE A 232 5.35 -16.96 -16.57
N MET A 233 5.89 -15.83 -17.02
CA MET A 233 5.93 -15.43 -18.42
C MET A 233 7.26 -14.76 -18.78
N SER A 234 7.69 -14.91 -20.02
CA SER A 234 8.81 -14.15 -20.59
C SER A 234 8.73 -14.17 -22.12
N ALA A 235 9.53 -13.33 -22.78
CA ALA A 235 9.79 -13.54 -24.19
C ALA A 235 10.53 -14.88 -24.40
N ASN A 236 10.24 -15.55 -25.50
CA ASN A 236 10.95 -16.77 -25.91
C ASN A 236 12.45 -16.47 -26.20
N GLY A 237 13.26 -17.51 -26.39
CA GLY A 237 14.71 -17.34 -26.57
C GLY A 237 15.12 -16.43 -27.74
N LYS A 238 14.27 -16.29 -28.77
CA LYS A 238 14.46 -15.40 -29.92
C LYS A 238 13.86 -14.01 -29.69
N LYS A 239 13.06 -13.85 -28.61
CA LYS A 239 12.27 -12.63 -28.30
C LYS A 239 11.26 -12.25 -29.40
N THR A 240 10.70 -13.25 -30.07
CA THR A 240 9.70 -13.06 -31.14
C THR A 240 8.29 -13.46 -30.73
N GLY A 241 8.14 -14.10 -29.58
CA GLY A 241 6.89 -14.49 -28.96
C GLY A 241 7.01 -14.49 -27.45
N VAL A 242 5.91 -14.73 -26.75
CA VAL A 242 5.83 -14.73 -25.29
C VAL A 242 5.42 -16.10 -24.81
N ILE A 243 6.29 -16.77 -24.06
CA ILE A 243 6.05 -18.08 -23.45
C ILE A 243 5.48 -17.92 -22.05
N TRP A 244 4.68 -18.88 -21.62
CA TRP A 244 4.09 -18.94 -20.31
C TRP A 244 4.10 -20.35 -19.73
N THR A 245 4.17 -20.46 -18.41
CA THR A 245 4.07 -21.71 -17.65
C THR A 245 3.21 -21.50 -16.43
N LYS A 246 2.17 -22.31 -16.25
CA LYS A 246 1.37 -22.42 -15.03
C LYS A 246 1.91 -23.53 -14.15
N LEU A 247 2.13 -23.22 -12.88
CA LEU A 247 2.67 -24.16 -11.89
C LEU A 247 1.71 -24.31 -10.72
N ASN A 248 1.55 -25.53 -10.24
CA ASN A 248 1.00 -25.81 -8.91
C ASN A 248 2.15 -25.78 -7.90
N THR A 249 2.17 -24.78 -7.03
CA THR A 249 3.24 -24.59 -6.05
C THR A 249 3.06 -25.42 -4.78
N ALA A 250 1.89 -26.06 -4.58
CA ALA A 250 1.67 -26.97 -3.46
C ALA A 250 2.48 -28.26 -3.63
N ASP A 251 2.44 -28.81 -4.85
CA ASP A 251 3.15 -30.05 -5.20
C ASP A 251 4.31 -29.86 -6.19
N MET A 252 4.59 -28.62 -6.60
CA MET A 252 5.62 -28.28 -7.59
C MET A 252 5.49 -29.10 -8.86
N SER A 253 4.35 -28.98 -9.53
CA SER A 253 4.09 -29.60 -10.83
C SER A 253 3.71 -28.55 -11.87
N ILE A 254 4.08 -28.84 -13.14
CA ILE A 254 3.62 -28.04 -14.28
C ILE A 254 2.17 -28.41 -14.57
N ILE A 255 1.28 -27.43 -14.44
CA ILE A 255 -0.13 -27.56 -14.86
C ILE A 255 -0.18 -27.54 -16.38
N ASP A 256 0.34 -26.44 -16.97
CA ASP A 256 0.33 -26.26 -18.41
C ASP A 256 1.43 -25.30 -18.87
N GLU A 257 1.84 -25.38 -20.13
CA GLU A 257 2.84 -24.54 -20.78
C GLU A 257 2.41 -24.18 -22.19
N GLY A 258 2.75 -23.00 -22.65
CA GLY A 258 2.46 -22.59 -24.02
C GLY A 258 3.13 -21.29 -24.43
N GLU A 259 2.68 -20.78 -25.56
CA GLU A 259 3.07 -19.49 -26.11
C GLU A 259 1.81 -18.67 -26.38
N LEU A 260 1.86 -17.37 -26.06
CA LEU A 260 0.76 -16.47 -26.35
C LEU A 260 0.73 -16.11 -27.84
N ASN A 261 -0.45 -15.82 -28.35
CA ASN A 261 -0.62 -15.26 -29.69
C ASN A 261 -0.25 -13.75 -29.71
N ILE A 262 1.03 -13.48 -29.45
CA ILE A 262 1.63 -12.15 -29.48
C ILE A 262 2.80 -12.17 -30.45
N SER A 263 2.74 -11.31 -31.45
CA SER A 263 3.83 -11.12 -32.41
C SER A 263 4.62 -9.85 -32.14
N VAL A 264 5.82 -9.77 -32.70
CA VAL A 264 6.61 -8.55 -32.69
C VAL A 264 5.87 -7.44 -33.45
N PRO A 265 5.67 -6.25 -32.86
CA PRO A 265 5.00 -5.15 -33.53
C PRO A 265 5.71 -4.72 -34.81
N GLU A 266 4.94 -4.19 -35.77
CA GLU A 266 5.48 -3.69 -37.02
C GLU A 266 6.54 -2.59 -36.78
N GLY A 267 7.65 -2.64 -37.52
CA GLY A 267 8.78 -1.72 -37.36
C GLY A 267 9.78 -2.12 -36.27
N TYR A 268 9.50 -3.18 -35.50
CA TYR A 268 10.41 -3.69 -34.47
C TYR A 268 10.92 -5.09 -34.85
N SER A 269 11.98 -5.55 -34.18
CA SER A 269 12.64 -6.82 -34.48
C SER A 269 12.54 -7.85 -33.35
N LYS A 270 12.20 -7.40 -32.14
CA LYS A 270 12.10 -8.25 -30.94
C LYS A 270 11.17 -7.63 -29.92
N LEU A 271 10.71 -8.43 -28.97
CA LEU A 271 9.96 -8.02 -27.81
C LEU A 271 10.87 -7.68 -26.61
N THR A 272 10.36 -6.96 -25.63
CA THR A 272 10.99 -6.85 -24.31
C THR A 272 11.22 -8.24 -23.71
N SER A 273 12.23 -8.40 -22.84
CA SER A 273 12.63 -9.73 -22.37
C SER A 273 11.63 -10.37 -21.42
N SER A 274 11.08 -9.62 -20.51
CA SER A 274 10.18 -10.13 -19.45
C SER A 274 8.77 -9.54 -19.54
N GLY A 275 8.64 -8.24 -19.81
CA GLY A 275 7.36 -7.54 -19.63
C GLY A 275 6.98 -7.44 -18.14
N ILE A 276 5.76 -7.02 -17.87
CA ILE A 276 5.17 -6.93 -16.53
C ILE A 276 3.83 -7.67 -16.59
N LEU A 277 3.64 -8.65 -15.72
CA LEU A 277 2.42 -9.44 -15.61
C LEU A 277 1.73 -9.10 -14.29
N THR A 278 0.42 -8.90 -14.34
CA THR A 278 -0.41 -8.78 -13.13
C THR A 278 -1.78 -9.43 -13.34
N TYR A 279 -2.41 -9.86 -12.24
CA TYR A 279 -3.71 -10.49 -12.25
C TYR A 279 -4.72 -9.63 -11.48
N ARG A 280 -5.79 -9.22 -12.15
CA ARG A 280 -6.91 -8.51 -11.54
C ARG A 280 -8.00 -9.53 -11.21
N GLN A 281 -8.11 -9.84 -9.91
CA GLN A 281 -9.04 -10.88 -9.44
C GLN A 281 -10.51 -10.48 -9.63
N ALA A 282 -10.83 -9.19 -9.56
CA ALA A 282 -12.21 -8.69 -9.59
C ALA A 282 -12.98 -9.08 -10.86
N ASP A 283 -12.31 -9.13 -12.01
CA ASP A 283 -12.87 -9.49 -13.30
C ASP A 283 -12.17 -10.69 -13.96
N ASN A 284 -11.30 -11.36 -13.21
CA ASN A 284 -10.58 -12.55 -13.65
C ASN A 284 -9.80 -12.32 -14.96
N LYS A 285 -8.98 -11.26 -14.99
CA LYS A 285 -8.15 -10.90 -16.14
C LYS A 285 -6.69 -10.78 -15.78
N LEU A 286 -5.84 -11.25 -16.68
CA LEU A 286 -4.40 -10.97 -16.67
C LEU A 286 -4.12 -9.78 -17.56
N PHE A 287 -3.22 -8.93 -17.11
CA PHE A 287 -2.66 -7.82 -17.86
C PHE A 287 -1.17 -8.08 -18.04
N TYR A 288 -0.72 -8.09 -19.29
CA TYR A 288 0.68 -8.24 -19.63
C TYR A 288 1.14 -7.01 -20.39
N PHE A 289 2.00 -6.21 -19.76
CA PHE A 289 2.57 -5.01 -20.36
C PHE A 289 3.89 -5.34 -21.03
N TYR A 290 4.04 -4.94 -22.28
CA TYR A 290 5.22 -5.22 -23.08
C TYR A 290 5.43 -4.16 -24.18
N TYR A 291 6.56 -4.19 -24.86
CA TYR A 291 6.85 -3.31 -25.99
C TYR A 291 7.78 -3.97 -27.01
N GLY A 292 7.75 -3.44 -28.25
CA GLY A 292 8.68 -3.78 -29.30
C GLY A 292 10.02 -3.08 -29.11
N LYS A 293 11.09 -3.74 -29.59
CA LYS A 293 12.46 -3.17 -29.61
C LYS A 293 13.06 -3.26 -31.00
N THR A 294 13.75 -2.20 -31.43
CA THR A 294 14.52 -2.24 -32.67
C THR A 294 15.76 -3.11 -32.52
N GLN A 295 16.31 -3.56 -33.66
CA GLN A 295 17.63 -4.21 -33.67
C GLN A 295 18.71 -3.14 -33.50
N GLY A 296 19.55 -3.30 -32.50
CA GLY A 296 20.74 -2.47 -32.31
C GLY A 296 22.00 -3.28 -32.60
N THR A 297 23.10 -2.61 -32.87
CA THR A 297 24.44 -3.23 -33.01
C THR A 297 24.94 -3.75 -31.65
N ASN A 298 24.49 -3.11 -30.58
CA ASN A 298 24.68 -3.55 -29.20
C ASN A 298 23.37 -3.32 -28.41
N SER A 299 23.34 -3.69 -27.14
CA SER A 299 22.14 -3.56 -26.30
C SER A 299 21.73 -2.12 -26.04
N MET A 300 22.66 -1.17 -26.12
CA MET A 300 22.42 0.26 -25.88
C MET A 300 21.87 1.00 -27.11
N ASP A 301 22.08 0.44 -28.32
CA ASP A 301 21.60 1.05 -29.56
C ASP A 301 20.15 0.66 -29.90
N SER A 302 19.56 -0.29 -29.19
CA SER A 302 18.16 -0.68 -29.44
C SER A 302 17.22 0.34 -28.79
N LYS A 303 16.23 0.79 -29.60
CA LYS A 303 15.18 1.70 -29.13
C LYS A 303 13.93 0.93 -28.77
N ASN A 304 13.26 1.36 -27.73
CA ASN A 304 11.96 0.85 -27.32
C ASN A 304 10.84 1.44 -28.18
N GLU A 305 9.74 0.72 -28.29
CA GLU A 305 8.48 1.26 -28.79
C GLU A 305 8.02 2.38 -27.81
N PRO A 306 7.68 3.58 -28.33
CA PRO A 306 7.42 4.75 -27.47
C PRO A 306 6.13 4.63 -26.66
N ASN A 307 5.17 3.82 -27.12
CA ASN A 307 3.94 3.51 -26.42
C ASN A 307 3.89 2.00 -26.21
N PHE A 308 4.02 1.55 -24.98
CA PHE A 308 3.97 0.11 -24.70
C PHE A 308 2.56 -0.47 -24.91
N ARG A 309 2.47 -1.78 -24.90
CA ARG A 309 1.24 -2.53 -25.19
C ARG A 309 0.73 -3.23 -23.96
N THR A 310 -0.59 -3.38 -23.92
CA THR A 310 -1.31 -4.16 -22.90
C THR A 310 -2.00 -5.33 -23.58
N ALA A 311 -1.56 -6.55 -23.30
CA ALA A 311 -2.33 -7.74 -23.64
C ALA A 311 -3.25 -8.07 -22.47
N VAL A 312 -4.57 -8.15 -22.74
CA VAL A 312 -5.59 -8.64 -21.80
C VAL A 312 -5.81 -10.11 -22.10
N ILE A 313 -5.63 -10.96 -21.11
CA ILE A 313 -5.55 -12.41 -21.29
C ILE A 313 -6.56 -13.10 -20.37
N ALA A 314 -7.28 -14.08 -20.90
CA ALA A 314 -8.12 -14.98 -20.13
C ALA A 314 -7.22 -15.99 -19.38
N PRO A 315 -7.23 -16.03 -18.03
CA PRO A 315 -6.28 -16.87 -17.29
C PRO A 315 -6.53 -18.39 -17.45
N GLU A 316 -7.73 -18.83 -17.78
CA GLU A 316 -8.06 -20.24 -17.97
C GLU A 316 -7.45 -20.80 -19.26
N THR A 317 -7.65 -20.09 -20.36
CA THR A 317 -7.25 -20.55 -21.72
C THR A 317 -5.93 -19.98 -22.19
N MET A 318 -5.44 -18.92 -21.52
CA MET A 318 -4.30 -18.10 -21.98
C MET A 318 -4.55 -17.45 -23.36
N GLU A 319 -5.82 -17.23 -23.72
CA GLU A 319 -6.19 -16.50 -24.93
C GLU A 319 -5.99 -15.00 -24.74
N VAL A 320 -5.35 -14.35 -25.70
CA VAL A 320 -5.22 -12.89 -25.76
C VAL A 320 -6.51 -12.32 -26.31
N GLU A 321 -7.36 -11.81 -25.43
CA GLU A 321 -8.66 -11.23 -25.80
C GLU A 321 -8.53 -9.85 -26.43
N GLN A 322 -7.57 -9.05 -25.95
CA GLN A 322 -7.28 -7.72 -26.46
C GLN A 322 -5.76 -7.47 -26.45
N ASN A 323 -5.31 -6.65 -27.40
CA ASN A 323 -3.93 -6.20 -27.50
C ASN A 323 -3.92 -4.69 -27.83
N LEU A 324 -3.83 -3.88 -26.80
CA LEU A 324 -4.02 -2.44 -26.84
C LEU A 324 -2.68 -1.72 -26.85
N VAL A 325 -2.59 -0.59 -27.55
CA VAL A 325 -1.44 0.31 -27.49
C VAL A 325 -1.75 1.40 -26.48
N SER A 326 -0.84 1.68 -25.55
CA SER A 326 -1.04 2.73 -24.55
C SER A 326 -1.32 4.08 -25.23
N PRO A 327 -2.39 4.80 -24.85
CA PRO A 327 -2.64 6.16 -25.35
C PRO A 327 -1.66 7.18 -24.75
N VAL A 328 -0.94 6.81 -23.70
CA VAL A 328 0.03 7.64 -23.01
C VAL A 328 1.44 7.27 -23.47
N HIS A 329 2.16 8.26 -23.97
CA HIS A 329 3.58 8.11 -24.35
C HIS A 329 4.42 7.92 -23.08
N SER A 330 4.96 6.73 -22.90
CA SER A 330 5.71 6.39 -21.70
C SER A 330 6.48 5.08 -21.84
N GLU A 331 7.49 4.92 -21.01
CA GLU A 331 8.21 3.66 -20.83
C GLU A 331 7.85 3.02 -19.49
N MET A 332 7.92 1.68 -19.44
CA MET A 332 7.70 0.93 -18.21
C MET A 332 8.91 1.05 -17.29
N ALA A 333 8.66 1.32 -16.02
CA ALA A 333 9.68 1.25 -14.99
C ALA A 333 10.18 -0.21 -14.82
N GLY A 334 11.41 -0.36 -14.36
CA GLY A 334 11.90 -1.65 -13.90
C GLY A 334 12.16 -2.74 -14.95
N SER A 335 12.26 -2.39 -16.24
CA SER A 335 12.44 -3.38 -17.33
C SER A 335 13.70 -4.26 -17.23
N ALA A 336 14.59 -4.04 -16.28
CA ALA A 336 15.87 -4.72 -16.16
C ALA A 336 15.96 -5.75 -15.02
N TYR A 337 15.08 -5.68 -14.00
CA TYR A 337 15.22 -6.49 -12.77
C TYR A 337 13.86 -7.01 -12.31
N GLY A 338 13.79 -8.31 -12.07
CA GLY A 338 12.56 -9.05 -11.80
C GLY A 338 11.76 -8.53 -10.59
N GLU A 339 12.40 -8.24 -9.47
CA GLU A 339 11.72 -7.77 -8.26
C GLU A 339 11.11 -6.37 -8.42
N LEU A 340 11.77 -5.49 -9.15
CA LEU A 340 11.26 -4.15 -9.41
C LEU A 340 10.03 -4.18 -10.31
N MET A 341 10.00 -5.11 -11.26
CA MET A 341 8.87 -5.23 -12.18
C MET A 341 7.59 -5.66 -11.47
N GLN A 342 7.67 -6.48 -10.43
CA GLN A 342 6.50 -6.91 -9.66
C GLN A 342 5.95 -5.80 -8.77
N ASN A 343 6.82 -4.95 -8.26
CA ASN A 343 6.46 -3.86 -7.36
C ASN A 343 6.09 -2.57 -8.08
N CYS A 344 6.03 -2.56 -9.42
CA CYS A 344 5.60 -1.38 -10.18
C CYS A 344 4.09 -1.35 -10.45
N VAL A 345 3.34 -2.39 -10.07
CA VAL A 345 1.89 -2.47 -10.22
C VAL A 345 1.23 -2.54 -8.85
N MET A 346 0.18 -1.77 -8.65
CA MET A 346 -0.67 -1.84 -7.47
C MET A 346 -2.15 -1.73 -7.84
N TYR A 347 -3.02 -2.11 -6.89
CA TYR A 347 -4.46 -1.97 -6.99
C TYR A 347 -4.96 -1.18 -5.78
N ASP A 348 -5.94 -0.30 -5.98
CA ASP A 348 -6.67 0.34 -4.88
C ASP A 348 -7.89 -0.50 -4.45
N GLU A 349 -8.64 -0.03 -3.44
CA GLU A 349 -9.83 -0.71 -2.93
C GLU A 349 -10.97 -0.77 -3.96
N ALA A 350 -11.01 0.15 -4.92
CA ALA A 350 -12.01 0.17 -5.99
C ALA A 350 -11.67 -0.83 -7.12
N GLY A 351 -10.45 -1.41 -7.10
CA GLY A 351 -9.95 -2.31 -8.13
C GLY A 351 -9.35 -1.61 -9.35
N ASN A 352 -9.05 -0.31 -9.24
CA ASN A 352 -8.25 0.37 -10.26
C ASN A 352 -6.81 -0.16 -10.22
N LEU A 353 -6.25 -0.39 -11.40
CA LEU A 353 -4.86 -0.78 -11.57
C LEU A 353 -4.00 0.46 -11.79
N TYR A 354 -2.87 0.51 -11.10
CA TYR A 354 -1.86 1.56 -11.30
C TYR A 354 -0.53 0.95 -11.69
N LEU A 355 0.15 1.57 -12.65
CA LEU A 355 1.46 1.15 -13.14
C LEU A 355 2.45 2.31 -13.01
N ALA A 356 3.56 2.07 -12.30
CA ALA A 356 4.70 2.97 -12.29
C ALA A 356 5.39 2.95 -13.64
N ALA A 357 5.57 4.13 -14.22
CA ALA A 357 6.15 4.35 -15.53
C ALA A 357 6.98 5.64 -15.54
N PHE A 358 7.53 5.99 -16.70
CA PHE A 358 8.19 7.28 -16.90
C PHE A 358 8.05 7.74 -18.36
N ALA A 359 8.05 9.05 -18.57
CA ALA A 359 8.19 9.64 -19.88
C ALA A 359 9.68 9.82 -20.17
N ASP A 360 10.12 9.36 -21.34
CA ASP A 360 11.46 9.61 -21.87
C ASP A 360 11.38 10.83 -22.80
N GLU A 361 11.49 12.01 -22.20
CA GLU A 361 11.66 13.29 -22.88
C GLU A 361 13.07 13.79 -22.57
N ASP A 362 13.32 15.08 -22.64
CA ASP A 362 14.64 15.66 -22.31
C ASP A 362 15.08 15.36 -20.84
N ILE A 363 14.12 15.08 -19.96
CA ILE A 363 14.32 14.67 -18.57
C ILE A 363 13.37 13.53 -18.27
N GLU A 364 13.90 12.40 -17.80
CA GLU A 364 13.05 11.29 -17.32
C GLU A 364 12.11 11.79 -16.21
N ARG A 365 10.82 11.75 -16.47
CA ARG A 365 9.76 12.13 -15.53
C ARG A 365 8.94 10.93 -15.15
N GLY A 366 8.79 10.68 -13.83
CA GLY A 366 7.96 9.61 -13.32
C GLY A 366 6.48 9.83 -13.65
N LEU A 367 5.80 8.75 -13.95
CA LEU A 367 4.37 8.70 -14.22
C LEU A 367 3.74 7.58 -13.42
N LEU A 368 2.54 7.83 -12.89
CA LEU A 368 1.68 6.77 -12.40
C LEU A 368 0.50 6.66 -13.36
N LEU A 369 0.45 5.60 -14.14
CA LEU A 369 -0.63 5.33 -15.10
C LEU A 369 -1.75 4.57 -14.41
N ARG A 370 -3.00 4.75 -14.87
CA ARG A 370 -4.18 4.10 -14.29
C ARG A 370 -5.02 3.40 -15.36
N ILE A 371 -5.47 2.18 -15.05
CA ILE A 371 -6.59 1.51 -15.72
C ILE A 371 -7.73 1.43 -14.71
N ASN A 372 -8.88 2.02 -15.04
CA ASN A 372 -10.02 2.00 -14.13
C ASN A 372 -10.58 0.57 -13.95
N ALA A 373 -11.23 0.34 -12.82
CA ALA A 373 -11.89 -0.93 -12.54
C ALA A 373 -12.89 -1.28 -13.65
N GLY A 374 -12.81 -2.50 -14.19
CA GLY A 374 -13.64 -2.98 -15.31
C GLY A 374 -13.24 -2.48 -16.70
N GLU A 375 -12.24 -1.60 -16.81
CA GLU A 375 -11.66 -1.15 -18.08
C GLU A 375 -10.34 -1.87 -18.37
N TYR A 376 -9.83 -1.78 -19.61
CA TYR A 376 -8.64 -2.49 -20.07
C TYR A 376 -7.59 -1.56 -20.68
N GLU A 377 -7.95 -0.31 -20.95
CA GLU A 377 -7.08 0.71 -21.52
C GLU A 377 -6.67 1.73 -20.46
N PHE A 378 -5.47 2.30 -20.59
CA PHE A 378 -5.03 3.36 -19.69
C PHE A 378 -5.87 4.63 -19.89
N ASP A 379 -6.24 5.22 -18.78
CA ASP A 379 -6.96 6.51 -18.74
C ASP A 379 -6.02 7.64 -19.13
N ALA A 380 -6.14 8.11 -20.37
CA ALA A 380 -5.31 9.21 -20.88
C ALA A 380 -5.56 10.56 -20.17
N SER A 381 -6.66 10.69 -19.43
CA SER A 381 -6.98 11.89 -18.65
C SER A 381 -6.38 11.88 -17.24
N TYR A 382 -5.90 10.71 -16.77
CA TYR A 382 -5.31 10.56 -15.45
C TYR A 382 -3.89 11.11 -15.42
N ASN A 383 -3.65 12.08 -14.57
CA ASN A 383 -2.34 12.68 -14.34
C ASN A 383 -1.87 12.39 -12.92
N GLY A 384 -1.57 11.12 -12.65
CA GLY A 384 -1.07 10.69 -11.35
C GLY A 384 0.40 11.01 -11.17
N TYR A 385 0.74 11.52 -9.98
CA TYR A 385 2.10 11.89 -9.58
C TYR A 385 2.77 12.92 -10.51
N PRO A 386 2.13 14.09 -10.74
CA PRO A 386 2.58 15.07 -11.76
C PRO A 386 3.92 15.74 -11.43
N ASP A 387 4.35 15.73 -10.17
CA ASP A 387 5.56 16.40 -9.68
C ASP A 387 6.77 15.44 -9.56
N ALA A 388 6.68 14.24 -10.16
CA ALA A 388 7.76 13.28 -10.11
C ALA A 388 8.96 13.76 -10.93
N ASP A 389 10.00 14.20 -10.26
CA ASP A 389 11.32 14.42 -10.85
C ASP A 389 12.01 13.06 -11.03
N GLY A 390 12.30 12.70 -12.30
CA GLY A 390 12.97 11.45 -12.60
C GLY A 390 12.03 10.23 -12.62
N LYS A 391 12.62 9.07 -12.66
CA LYS A 391 11.96 7.78 -12.91
C LYS A 391 11.17 7.29 -11.72
N LEU A 392 9.88 6.97 -11.89
CA LEU A 392 9.12 6.23 -10.90
C LEU A 392 9.41 4.73 -11.06
N MET A 393 9.93 4.09 -10.01
CA MET A 393 10.41 2.72 -10.07
C MET A 393 9.38 1.72 -9.55
N THR A 394 8.80 2.00 -8.39
CA THR A 394 7.81 1.11 -7.75
C THR A 394 6.67 1.91 -7.15
N ALA A 395 5.51 1.25 -7.00
CA ALA A 395 4.35 1.79 -6.32
C ALA A 395 3.68 0.67 -5.52
N GLN A 396 3.39 0.93 -4.25
CA GLN A 396 2.74 -0.03 -3.36
C GLN A 396 1.56 0.65 -2.65
N TYR A 397 0.39 0.08 -2.78
CA TYR A 397 -0.80 0.57 -2.10
C TYR A 397 -0.73 0.30 -0.59
N LEU A 398 -1.00 1.33 0.22
CA LEU A 398 -0.96 1.27 1.68
C LEU A 398 -2.36 1.25 2.32
N GLY A 399 -3.41 1.40 1.52
CA GLY A 399 -4.78 1.56 2.00
C GLY A 399 -5.19 3.03 2.20
N ASN A 400 -6.49 3.27 2.30
CA ASN A 400 -7.08 4.59 2.55
C ASN A 400 -6.63 5.66 1.52
N GLY A 401 -6.57 5.31 0.24
CA GLY A 401 -6.16 6.20 -0.84
C GLY A 401 -4.66 6.52 -0.88
N LYS A 402 -3.81 5.89 -0.07
CA LYS A 402 -2.38 6.19 0.03
C LYS A 402 -1.52 5.14 -0.65
N ALA A 403 -0.44 5.58 -1.28
CA ALA A 403 0.57 4.69 -1.85
C ALA A 403 1.99 5.10 -1.42
N LEU A 404 2.85 4.10 -1.20
CA LEU A 404 4.29 4.27 -1.10
C LEU A 404 4.88 4.18 -2.50
N VAL A 405 5.58 5.21 -2.92
CA VAL A 405 6.30 5.23 -4.19
C VAL A 405 7.81 5.30 -3.94
N TYR A 406 8.56 4.63 -4.81
CA TYR A 406 10.01 4.70 -4.85
C TYR A 406 10.44 5.24 -6.22
N GLY A 407 11.20 6.31 -6.19
CA GLY A 407 11.62 7.01 -7.38
C GLY A 407 13.11 7.32 -7.39
N ARG A 408 13.60 7.75 -8.57
CA ARG A 408 14.95 8.23 -8.78
C ARG A 408 14.88 9.63 -9.34
N ASN A 409 15.53 10.58 -8.66
CA ASN A 409 15.69 11.94 -9.16
C ASN A 409 16.97 12.04 -10.00
N ASP A 410 16.83 12.11 -11.32
CA ASP A 410 17.96 12.12 -12.23
C ASP A 410 18.71 13.46 -12.26
N ALA A 411 18.12 14.55 -11.76
CA ALA A 411 18.82 15.82 -11.58
C ALA A 411 19.98 15.72 -10.56
N SER A 412 19.90 14.75 -9.63
CA SER A 412 20.96 14.48 -8.66
C SER A 412 22.05 13.52 -9.16
N GLY A 413 21.91 13.01 -10.38
CA GLY A 413 22.84 12.09 -11.03
C GLY A 413 22.24 10.71 -11.30
N THR A 414 22.68 10.07 -12.38
CA THR A 414 22.13 8.80 -12.89
C THR A 414 22.94 7.57 -12.46
N LYS A 415 24.00 7.75 -11.68
CA LYS A 415 24.82 6.63 -11.20
C LYS A 415 24.15 5.90 -10.06
N ILE A 416 24.29 4.59 -10.03
CA ILE A 416 23.78 3.70 -8.96
C ILE A 416 24.27 4.12 -7.56
N ASP A 417 25.42 4.77 -7.46
CA ASP A 417 26.03 5.26 -6.24
C ASP A 417 25.67 6.72 -5.90
N SER A 418 24.85 7.37 -6.70
CA SER A 418 24.34 8.71 -6.39
C SER A 418 23.18 8.58 -5.40
N TYR A 419 23.11 9.50 -4.43
CA TYR A 419 21.98 9.61 -3.47
C TYR A 419 20.75 10.22 -4.15
N SER A 420 20.36 9.63 -5.29
CA SER A 420 19.28 10.14 -6.14
C SER A 420 17.95 9.44 -5.94
N HIS A 421 17.93 8.38 -5.14
CA HIS A 421 16.73 7.58 -4.89
C HIS A 421 15.98 8.08 -3.64
N TYR A 422 14.66 8.06 -3.70
CA TYR A 422 13.80 8.54 -2.62
C TYR A 422 12.54 7.69 -2.49
N TYR A 423 11.92 7.74 -1.31
CA TYR A 423 10.60 7.21 -1.04
C TYR A 423 9.66 8.36 -0.71
N SER A 424 8.42 8.28 -1.16
CA SER A 424 7.35 9.22 -0.82
C SER A 424 6.05 8.48 -0.58
N ILE A 425 5.24 9.02 0.32
CA ILE A 425 3.83 8.63 0.44
C ILE A 425 3.02 9.64 -0.35
N VAL A 426 2.20 9.16 -1.25
CA VAL A 426 1.31 9.95 -2.10
C VAL A 426 -0.14 9.59 -1.80
N ASP A 427 -1.03 10.60 -1.91
CA ASP A 427 -2.48 10.47 -1.72
C ASP A 427 -3.19 10.33 -3.06
#